data_20a2e5ac1a2777bad6db378b09321599
#
_entry.id   20a2e5ac1a2777bad6db378b09321599
#
_cell.length_a   1.000
_cell.length_b   1.000
_cell.length_c   1.000
_cell.angle_alpha   90.00
_cell.angle_beta   90.00
_cell.angle_gamma   90.00
#
_symmetry.space_group_name_H-M   'P 1'
#
loop_
_entity.id
_entity.type
_entity.pdbx_description
1 polymer ?
#
loop_
_entity_poly.entity_id
_entity_poly.type
_entity_poly.pdbx_seq_one_letter_code
_entity_poly.pdbx_strand_id
1 'polypeptide(L)'
;MSKYDYSRLNKNSIHRRRRRRKRMRILMITLLIALLLCILIAGSIFAFKFFSSKGSKSSTPSDAESTTSVEQSEQARESELDALINEADRLALGYDYDKAIELLSSNETFKDDPKVSEAIARYNETKSTLVKQDPNKVPHVFFHSLIVDKSKAFDGDRKQKSYNQVMTTVGEFEKILDILYEKGYVLVKIHDIADMVKDESTGEYVMKAQDIMLPPGKTPIVFSQDDVCYYEYMVGDGFASRLVIGEDGRVTTEMDMDDGTSQVGDYDLIPILNKFIDEHPDFSYKGAKAIIALTGYNGIFGYRTAPSYSENPTYEEDKKKATEIANALRADGWELASHSWGHRHLGKESDEAFKTDCDKWQNEVETLIGETDILIFPFGTDIGSWHPYTDENARYVYLKDQGFRYFCTVDSSAPYWVQIGKDYMRQGRRNLDGYRMLRDIQEPDNAKLKDLFDANEVYDKDRPSEMGEITS
;
A
#
# COMPACT_ATOMS: atom_id res chain seq x y z
N MET A 1 17.62 -48.52 11.42
CA MET A 1 18.70 -47.55 11.47
C MET A 1 18.15 -46.16 11.29
N SER A 2 18.26 -45.40 12.34
CA SER A 2 18.12 -43.96 12.58
C SER A 2 17.36 -43.08 11.58
N LYS A 3 16.11 -42.70 11.96
CA LYS A 3 15.46 -41.48 11.49
C LYS A 3 16.21 -40.30 12.12
N TYR A 4 16.99 -39.57 11.34
CA TYR A 4 17.56 -38.29 11.76
C TYR A 4 16.46 -37.28 12.01
N ASP A 5 16.46 -36.71 13.22
CA ASP A 5 15.48 -35.73 13.73
C ASP A 5 15.76 -34.35 13.12
N TYR A 6 15.21 -34.09 11.91
CA TYR A 6 15.30 -32.82 11.20
C TYR A 6 14.50 -31.70 11.91
N SER A 7 13.58 -32.04 12.82
CA SER A 7 12.71 -31.07 13.49
C SER A 7 13.42 -30.19 14.51
N ARG A 8 14.48 -30.70 15.15
CA ARG A 8 15.27 -29.95 16.15
C ARG A 8 16.27 -28.97 15.55
N LEU A 9 16.81 -29.28 14.37
CA LEU A 9 17.78 -28.40 13.72
C LEU A 9 17.14 -27.13 13.14
N ASN A 10 15.91 -27.24 12.66
CA ASN A 10 15.18 -26.12 12.06
C ASN A 10 14.69 -25.11 13.13
N LYS A 11 14.15 -25.59 14.26
CA LYS A 11 13.71 -24.69 15.37
C LYS A 11 14.86 -23.83 15.92
N ASN A 12 16.05 -24.38 16.04
CA ASN A 12 17.22 -23.64 16.53
C ASN A 12 17.75 -22.60 15.54
N SER A 13 17.58 -22.80 14.23
CA SER A 13 18.00 -21.84 13.21
C SER A 13 17.04 -20.65 13.14
N ILE A 14 15.73 -20.88 13.23
CA ILE A 14 14.69 -19.85 13.24
C ILE A 14 14.79 -18.98 14.50
N HIS A 15 14.96 -19.58 15.69
CA HIS A 15 15.16 -18.82 16.92
C HIS A 15 16.48 -18.02 16.95
N ARG A 16 17.55 -18.51 16.33
CA ARG A 16 18.81 -17.75 16.19
C ARG A 16 18.65 -16.56 15.22
N ARG A 17 17.90 -16.73 14.11
CA ARG A 17 17.59 -15.64 13.16
C ARG A 17 16.73 -14.57 13.80
N ARG A 18 15.64 -14.92 14.52
CA ARG A 18 14.80 -13.96 15.28
C ARG A 18 15.57 -13.18 16.34
N ARG A 19 16.48 -13.82 17.09
CA ARG A 19 17.37 -13.14 18.06
C ARG A 19 18.40 -12.22 17.39
N ARG A 20 18.93 -12.59 16.22
CA ARG A 20 19.83 -11.73 15.44
C ARG A 20 19.09 -10.51 14.87
N ARG A 21 17.90 -10.71 14.30
CA ARG A 21 17.05 -9.60 13.78
C ARG A 21 16.64 -8.63 14.89
N LYS A 22 16.21 -9.13 16.06
CA LYS A 22 15.91 -8.27 17.23
C LYS A 22 17.10 -7.44 17.69
N ARG A 23 18.30 -8.01 17.72
CA ARG A 23 19.54 -7.30 18.06
C ARG A 23 19.93 -6.27 17.01
N MET A 24 19.74 -6.55 15.73
CA MET A 24 19.97 -5.58 14.65
C MET A 24 18.99 -4.41 14.70
N ARG A 25 17.69 -4.66 14.96
CA ARG A 25 16.71 -3.57 15.15
C ARG A 25 17.07 -2.65 16.31
N ILE A 26 17.44 -3.21 17.46
CA ILE A 26 17.90 -2.43 18.61
C ILE A 26 19.15 -1.62 18.25
N LEU A 27 20.10 -2.21 17.54
CA LEU A 27 21.32 -1.52 17.10
C LEU A 27 21.01 -0.38 16.11
N MET A 28 20.08 -0.59 15.17
CA MET A 28 19.65 0.46 14.23
C MET A 28 18.94 1.61 14.94
N ILE A 29 18.06 1.32 15.89
CA ILE A 29 17.36 2.34 16.67
C ILE A 29 18.36 3.15 17.52
N THR A 30 19.35 2.50 18.15
CA THR A 30 20.39 3.21 18.91
C THR A 30 21.30 4.05 18.02
N LEU A 31 21.60 3.61 16.80
CA LEU A 31 22.36 4.41 15.81
C LEU A 31 21.56 5.62 15.32
N LEU A 32 20.25 5.45 15.07
CA LEU A 32 19.34 6.55 14.68
C LEU A 32 19.23 7.61 15.79
N ILE A 33 19.08 7.20 17.04
CA ILE A 33 19.04 8.11 18.19
C ILE A 33 20.39 8.84 18.34
N ALA A 34 21.50 8.15 18.15
CA ALA A 34 22.84 8.78 18.20
C ALA A 34 23.02 9.80 17.07
N LEU A 35 22.53 9.50 15.86
CA LEU A 35 22.57 10.42 14.72
C LEU A 35 21.71 11.67 14.97
N LEU A 36 20.50 11.51 15.50
CA LEU A 36 19.64 12.64 15.90
C LEU A 36 20.27 13.52 16.96
N LEU A 37 20.91 12.93 17.96
CA LEU A 37 21.66 13.67 18.97
C LEU A 37 22.84 14.45 18.38
N CYS A 38 23.56 13.88 17.42
CA CYS A 38 24.64 14.57 16.71
C CYS A 38 24.13 15.77 15.88
N ILE A 39 22.96 15.62 15.23
CA ILE A 39 22.32 16.71 14.47
C ILE A 39 21.88 17.84 15.40
N LEU A 40 21.30 17.53 16.56
CA LEU A 40 20.90 18.51 17.56
C LEU A 40 22.12 19.27 18.16
N ILE A 41 23.23 18.57 18.40
CA ILE A 41 24.48 19.19 18.88
C ILE A 41 25.09 20.06 17.78
N ALA A 42 25.13 19.63 16.54
CA ALA A 42 25.63 20.41 15.42
C ALA A 42 24.76 21.67 15.16
N GLY A 43 23.42 21.54 15.26
CA GLY A 43 22.49 22.66 15.17
C GLY A 43 22.70 23.68 16.27
N SER A 44 22.92 23.25 17.53
CA SER A 44 23.22 24.14 18.68
C SER A 44 24.56 24.88 18.52
N ILE A 45 25.60 24.23 17.99
CA ILE A 45 26.90 24.82 17.71
C ILE A 45 26.81 25.84 16.59
N PHE A 46 26.00 25.56 15.54
CA PHE A 46 25.78 26.50 14.44
C PHE A 46 25.01 27.74 14.89
N ALA A 47 23.95 27.57 15.69
CA ALA A 47 23.18 28.66 16.27
C ALA A 47 24.07 29.52 17.19
N PHE A 48 24.92 28.90 18.03
CA PHE A 48 25.83 29.63 18.93
C PHE A 48 26.90 30.43 18.15
N LYS A 49 27.44 29.90 17.06
CA LYS A 49 28.36 30.64 16.15
C LYS A 49 27.68 31.78 15.41
N PHE A 50 26.40 31.62 15.01
CA PHE A 50 25.66 32.66 14.31
C PHE A 50 25.33 33.84 15.24
N PHE A 51 25.04 33.58 16.52
CA PHE A 51 24.76 34.61 17.52
C PHE A 51 26.05 35.30 18.06
N SER A 52 27.22 34.65 17.99
CA SER A 52 28.48 35.19 18.53
C SER A 52 29.24 36.11 17.60
N SER A 53 28.81 36.24 16.31
CA SER A 53 29.52 37.05 15.30
C SER A 53 29.00 38.49 15.10
N LYS A 54 27.99 38.92 15.89
CA LYS A 54 27.49 40.30 15.88
C LYS A 54 27.93 41.07 17.13
N GLY A 55 29.18 41.44 17.15
CA GLY A 55 29.70 42.42 18.09
C GLY A 55 29.57 43.84 17.52
N SER A 56 28.76 44.64 18.20
CA SER A 56 28.84 46.10 18.41
C SER A 56 29.10 47.02 17.21
N LYS A 57 28.03 47.68 16.74
CA LYS A 57 28.07 49.13 16.49
C LYS A 57 26.77 49.77 16.99
N SER A 58 26.91 50.68 17.92
CA SER A 58 25.87 51.57 18.45
C SER A 58 25.36 52.49 17.36
N SER A 59 24.05 52.42 17.05
CA SER A 59 23.28 53.52 16.48
C SER A 59 21.83 53.35 16.98
N THR A 60 21.29 54.43 17.50
CA THR A 60 19.93 54.57 18.05
C THR A 60 18.89 54.13 17.00
N PRO A 61 17.95 53.19 17.32
CA PRO A 61 16.88 52.82 16.38
C PRO A 61 15.82 53.93 16.33
N SER A 62 15.38 54.26 15.14
CA SER A 62 14.16 55.03 14.92
C SER A 62 12.94 54.09 15.16
N ASP A 63 11.85 54.60 15.72
CA ASP A 63 10.62 53.86 16.07
C ASP A 63 9.94 53.15 14.87
N ALA A 64 10.31 53.48 13.64
CA ALA A 64 9.80 52.85 12.41
C ALA A 64 10.40 51.46 12.11
N GLU A 65 11.67 51.15 12.47
CA GLU A 65 12.29 49.85 12.28
C GLU A 65 11.79 48.79 13.29
N SER A 66 11.39 49.24 14.47
CA SER A 66 10.84 48.35 15.51
C SER A 66 9.44 47.85 15.17
N THR A 67 8.61 48.68 14.56
CA THR A 67 7.22 48.32 14.15
C THR A 67 7.21 47.29 13.01
N THR A 68 8.06 47.48 12.01
CA THR A 68 8.16 46.58 10.85
C THR A 68 8.70 45.19 11.25
N SER A 69 9.60 45.09 12.22
CA SER A 69 10.13 43.80 12.71
C SER A 69 9.12 43.04 13.57
N VAL A 70 8.26 43.72 14.31
CA VAL A 70 7.17 43.10 15.12
C VAL A 70 6.07 42.59 14.19
N GLU A 71 5.63 43.37 13.22
CA GLU A 71 4.62 42.97 12.22
C GLU A 71 5.09 41.76 11.40
N GLN A 72 6.36 41.71 10.99
CA GLN A 72 6.92 40.55 10.27
C GLN A 72 6.97 39.30 11.15
N SER A 73 7.24 39.44 12.47
CA SER A 73 7.26 38.30 13.40
C SER A 73 5.86 37.78 13.69
N GLU A 74 4.86 38.64 13.77
CA GLU A 74 3.45 38.25 13.94
C GLU A 74 2.90 37.56 12.70
N GLN A 75 3.20 38.06 11.52
CA GLN A 75 2.80 37.47 10.25
C GLN A 75 3.45 36.09 10.03
N ALA A 76 4.72 35.92 10.40
CA ALA A 76 5.39 34.61 10.34
C ALA A 76 4.74 33.61 11.32
N ARG A 77 4.45 34.03 12.55
CA ARG A 77 3.77 33.20 13.56
C ARG A 77 2.35 32.79 13.10
N GLU A 78 1.59 33.70 12.51
CA GLU A 78 0.27 33.40 11.97
C GLU A 78 0.35 32.40 10.81
N SER A 79 1.32 32.55 9.92
CA SER A 79 1.56 31.59 8.83
C SER A 79 1.93 30.19 9.33
N GLU A 80 2.71 30.09 10.41
CA GLU A 80 3.06 28.81 11.04
C GLU A 80 1.83 28.16 11.72
N LEU A 81 0.98 28.96 12.36
CA LEU A 81 -0.27 28.49 12.95
C LEU A 81 -1.25 27.97 11.90
N ASP A 82 -1.43 28.74 10.81
CA ASP A 82 -2.31 28.34 9.72
C ASP A 82 -1.79 27.06 9.02
N ALA A 83 -0.48 26.91 8.85
CA ALA A 83 0.13 25.68 8.32
C ALA A 83 -0.14 24.47 9.23
N LEU A 84 0.00 24.64 10.55
CA LEU A 84 -0.28 23.58 11.54
C LEU A 84 -1.75 23.15 11.51
N ILE A 85 -2.69 24.12 11.45
CA ILE A 85 -4.12 23.84 11.36
C ILE A 85 -4.46 23.14 10.04
N ASN A 86 -3.88 23.57 8.91
CA ASN A 86 -4.09 22.94 7.61
C ASN A 86 -3.60 21.48 7.60
N GLU A 87 -2.47 21.17 8.26
CA GLU A 87 -2.00 19.79 8.41
C GLU A 87 -2.98 18.95 9.25
N ALA A 88 -3.48 19.51 10.36
CA ALA A 88 -4.49 18.84 11.17
C ALA A 88 -5.83 18.67 10.43
N ASP A 89 -6.26 19.65 9.65
CA ASP A 89 -7.46 19.56 8.80
C ASP A 89 -7.30 18.44 7.75
N ARG A 90 -6.11 18.27 7.16
CA ARG A 90 -5.84 17.17 6.21
C ARG A 90 -5.95 15.81 6.88
N LEU A 91 -5.44 15.65 8.10
CA LEU A 91 -5.61 14.43 8.90
C LEU A 91 -7.09 14.16 9.21
N ALA A 92 -7.83 15.19 9.58
CA ALA A 92 -9.26 15.10 9.89
C ALA A 92 -10.10 14.76 8.65
N LEU A 93 -9.77 15.31 7.47
CA LEU A 93 -10.38 14.92 6.18
C LEU A 93 -10.21 13.44 5.90
N GLY A 94 -9.03 12.87 6.21
CA GLY A 94 -8.75 11.43 6.15
C GLY A 94 -9.30 10.65 7.38
N TYR A 95 -10.21 11.21 8.16
CA TYR A 95 -10.84 10.58 9.33
C TYR A 95 -9.89 10.29 10.51
N ASP A 96 -8.64 10.77 10.49
CA ASP A 96 -7.68 10.58 11.59
C ASP A 96 -7.80 11.72 12.63
N TYR A 97 -9.00 11.87 13.18
CA TYR A 97 -9.30 12.92 14.16
C TYR A 97 -8.44 12.85 15.39
N ASP A 98 -8.03 11.64 15.80
CA ASP A 98 -7.17 11.47 16.99
C ASP A 98 -5.81 12.05 16.75
N LYS A 99 -5.17 11.78 15.60
CA LYS A 99 -3.90 12.40 15.26
C LYS A 99 -4.02 13.91 15.00
N ALA A 100 -5.10 14.36 14.37
CA ALA A 100 -5.35 15.78 14.17
C ALA A 100 -5.40 16.53 15.51
N ILE A 101 -6.14 16.00 16.49
CA ILE A 101 -6.24 16.55 17.84
C ILE A 101 -4.89 16.48 18.58
N GLU A 102 -4.17 15.34 18.49
CA GLU A 102 -2.86 15.16 19.08
C GLU A 102 -1.83 16.15 18.51
N LEU A 103 -1.80 16.34 17.19
CA LEU A 103 -0.93 17.30 16.51
C LEU A 103 -1.11 18.72 17.06
N LEU A 104 -2.36 19.16 17.20
CA LEU A 104 -2.68 20.49 17.70
C LEU A 104 -2.42 20.64 19.21
N SER A 105 -2.87 19.67 20.01
CA SER A 105 -2.79 19.72 21.49
C SER A 105 -1.38 19.54 22.04
N SER A 106 -0.50 18.85 21.31
CA SER A 106 0.90 18.63 21.69
C SER A 106 1.84 19.76 21.25
N ASN A 107 1.36 20.70 20.42
CA ASN A 107 2.20 21.80 19.94
C ASN A 107 2.38 22.88 21.03
N GLU A 108 3.53 22.91 21.67
CA GLU A 108 3.83 23.80 22.81
C GLU A 108 3.71 25.30 22.47
N THR A 109 3.84 25.69 21.19
CA THR A 109 3.77 27.10 20.75
C THR A 109 2.34 27.57 20.56
N PHE A 110 1.45 26.69 20.09
CA PHE A 110 0.10 27.08 19.64
C PHE A 110 -1.05 26.39 20.38
N LYS A 111 -0.80 25.41 21.27
CA LYS A 111 -1.85 24.63 21.96
C LYS A 111 -2.91 25.46 22.69
N ASP A 112 -2.54 26.65 23.19
CA ASP A 112 -3.43 27.56 23.90
C ASP A 112 -4.05 28.64 22.99
N ASP A 113 -3.81 28.58 21.68
CA ASP A 113 -4.38 29.53 20.72
C ASP A 113 -5.88 29.26 20.49
N PRO A 114 -6.72 30.30 20.45
CA PRO A 114 -8.16 30.13 20.21
C PRO A 114 -8.51 29.38 18.91
N LYS A 115 -7.76 29.61 17.82
CA LYS A 115 -7.98 28.90 16.54
C LYS A 115 -7.74 27.39 16.70
N VAL A 116 -6.74 26.98 17.50
CA VAL A 116 -6.46 25.58 17.82
C VAL A 116 -7.60 24.96 18.63
N SER A 117 -8.07 25.65 19.66
CA SER A 117 -9.19 25.19 20.50
C SER A 117 -10.46 25.01 19.67
N GLU A 118 -10.74 25.92 18.74
CA GLU A 118 -11.88 25.86 17.81
C GLU A 118 -11.76 24.66 16.85
N ALA A 119 -10.56 24.44 16.27
CA ALA A 119 -10.32 23.30 15.39
C ALA A 119 -10.51 21.96 16.13
N ILE A 120 -9.97 21.81 17.34
CA ILE A 120 -10.14 20.61 18.18
C ILE A 120 -11.63 20.38 18.51
N ALA A 121 -12.40 21.45 18.84
CA ALA A 121 -13.83 21.33 19.13
C ALA A 121 -14.58 20.81 17.89
N ARG A 122 -14.32 21.37 16.69
CA ARG A 122 -14.88 20.93 15.42
C ARG A 122 -14.56 19.46 15.12
N TYR A 123 -13.32 19.02 15.35
CA TYR A 123 -12.93 17.60 15.13
C TYR A 123 -13.65 16.66 16.09
N ASN A 124 -13.78 17.02 17.38
CA ASN A 124 -14.51 16.22 18.36
C ASN A 124 -16.01 16.14 18.02
N GLU A 125 -16.63 17.22 17.57
CA GLU A 125 -18.02 17.24 17.13
C GLU A 125 -18.20 16.27 15.95
N THR A 126 -17.40 16.42 14.89
CA THR A 126 -17.48 15.55 13.70
C THR A 126 -17.20 14.10 14.06
N LYS A 127 -16.16 13.83 14.87
CA LYS A 127 -15.82 12.47 15.34
C LYS A 127 -17.00 11.82 16.06
N SER A 128 -17.80 12.57 16.82
CA SER A 128 -18.96 12.06 17.54
C SER A 128 -20.11 11.59 16.64
N THR A 129 -20.13 11.99 15.38
CA THR A 129 -21.15 11.59 14.38
C THR A 129 -20.78 10.34 13.59
N LEU A 130 -19.53 9.86 13.73
CA LEU A 130 -19.06 8.69 13.00
C LEU A 130 -19.79 7.42 13.44
N VAL A 131 -20.02 6.53 12.49
CA VAL A 131 -20.64 5.22 12.73
C VAL A 131 -19.64 4.09 12.46
N LYS A 132 -19.71 3.06 13.30
CA LYS A 132 -18.89 1.88 13.15
C LYS A 132 -19.36 1.07 11.94
N GLN A 133 -18.42 0.73 11.06
CA GLN A 133 -18.66 -0.11 9.91
C GLN A 133 -18.59 -1.61 10.29
N ASP A 134 -19.34 -2.44 9.56
CA ASP A 134 -19.30 -3.89 9.75
C ASP A 134 -18.05 -4.47 9.04
N PRO A 135 -17.06 -5.01 9.77
CA PRO A 135 -15.83 -5.52 9.18
C PRO A 135 -16.08 -6.73 8.25
N ASN A 136 -17.22 -7.41 8.40
CA ASN A 136 -17.58 -8.54 7.54
C ASN A 136 -18.17 -8.11 6.19
N LYS A 137 -18.41 -6.81 6.00
CA LYS A 137 -19.03 -6.23 4.79
C LYS A 137 -18.10 -5.33 4.01
N VAL A 138 -16.80 -5.47 4.18
CA VAL A 138 -15.79 -4.68 3.45
C VAL A 138 -15.46 -5.38 2.13
N PRO A 139 -15.83 -4.82 0.96
CA PRO A 139 -15.43 -5.36 -0.32
C PRO A 139 -13.92 -5.19 -0.52
N HIS A 140 -13.33 -6.13 -1.25
CA HIS A 140 -11.97 -6.06 -1.73
C HIS A 140 -11.99 -6.23 -3.25
N VAL A 141 -11.43 -5.28 -3.97
CA VAL A 141 -11.32 -5.31 -5.42
C VAL A 141 -9.87 -5.26 -5.87
N PHE A 142 -9.57 -5.87 -7.01
CA PHE A 142 -8.20 -5.90 -7.49
C PHE A 142 -8.08 -5.61 -8.97
N PHE A 143 -6.89 -5.13 -9.31
CA PHE A 143 -6.44 -4.75 -10.64
C PHE A 143 -5.11 -5.46 -10.95
N HIS A 144 -4.71 -5.46 -12.21
CA HIS A 144 -3.34 -5.68 -12.65
C HIS A 144 -2.74 -4.36 -13.18
N SER A 145 -1.55 -4.40 -13.77
CA SER A 145 -0.96 -3.22 -14.41
C SER A 145 -1.91 -2.61 -15.45
N LEU A 146 -2.00 -1.29 -15.48
CA LEU A 146 -2.96 -0.59 -16.32
C LEU A 146 -2.46 -0.46 -17.77
N ILE A 147 -3.38 -0.62 -18.74
CA ILE A 147 -3.10 -0.35 -20.14
C ILE A 147 -3.09 1.16 -20.37
N VAL A 148 -1.94 1.70 -20.77
CA VAL A 148 -1.73 3.10 -21.11
C VAL A 148 -1.98 3.34 -22.60
N ASP A 149 -1.30 2.56 -23.46
CA ASP A 149 -1.42 2.65 -24.92
C ASP A 149 -2.20 1.44 -25.46
N LYS A 150 -3.48 1.67 -25.70
CA LYS A 150 -4.40 0.65 -26.25
C LYS A 150 -3.97 0.15 -27.63
N SER A 151 -3.33 0.99 -28.43
CA SER A 151 -2.90 0.60 -29.77
C SER A 151 -1.78 -0.44 -29.76
N LYS A 152 -1.00 -0.50 -28.68
CA LYS A 152 0.06 -1.49 -28.45
C LYS A 152 -0.45 -2.73 -27.73
N ALA A 153 -1.29 -2.54 -26.71
CA ALA A 153 -1.85 -3.66 -25.95
C ALA A 153 -2.87 -4.48 -26.77
N PHE A 154 -3.51 -3.85 -27.78
CA PHE A 154 -4.54 -4.43 -28.62
C PHE A 154 -4.15 -4.44 -30.11
N ASP A 155 -2.90 -4.78 -30.41
CA ASP A 155 -2.30 -4.77 -31.75
C ASP A 155 -2.59 -6.00 -32.62
N GLY A 156 -3.33 -6.96 -32.09
CA GLY A 156 -3.70 -8.22 -32.76
C GLY A 156 -2.75 -9.38 -32.51
N ASP A 157 -1.70 -9.18 -31.68
CA ASP A 157 -0.78 -10.25 -31.31
C ASP A 157 -1.42 -11.30 -30.38
N ARG A 158 -0.69 -12.37 -30.06
CA ARG A 158 -1.19 -13.45 -29.20
C ARG A 158 -1.49 -13.00 -27.76
N LYS A 159 -0.87 -11.89 -27.27
CA LYS A 159 -1.03 -11.39 -25.92
C LYS A 159 -2.27 -10.52 -25.75
N GLN A 160 -2.73 -9.89 -26.85
CA GLN A 160 -3.92 -9.04 -26.87
C GLN A 160 -5.10 -9.65 -26.12
N LYS A 161 -5.41 -10.94 -26.37
CA LYS A 161 -6.55 -11.62 -25.74
C LYS A 161 -6.41 -11.69 -24.23
N SER A 162 -5.21 -11.96 -23.72
CA SER A 162 -4.92 -12.00 -22.30
C SER A 162 -5.02 -10.59 -21.69
N TYR A 163 -4.39 -9.59 -22.31
CA TYR A 163 -4.47 -8.21 -21.85
C TYR A 163 -5.92 -7.69 -21.83
N ASN A 164 -6.68 -7.95 -22.91
CA ASN A 164 -8.09 -7.58 -22.97
C ASN A 164 -8.94 -8.24 -21.87
N GLN A 165 -8.54 -9.42 -21.43
CA GLN A 165 -9.24 -10.19 -20.41
C GLN A 165 -8.95 -9.70 -18.99
N VAL A 166 -7.66 -9.58 -18.63
CA VAL A 166 -7.26 -9.43 -17.21
C VAL A 166 -6.79 -8.02 -16.84
N MET A 167 -6.54 -7.13 -17.82
CA MET A 167 -6.06 -5.78 -17.56
C MET A 167 -7.18 -4.75 -17.64
N THR A 168 -7.02 -3.65 -16.90
CA THR A 168 -7.88 -2.46 -16.92
C THR A 168 -7.15 -1.36 -17.69
N THR A 169 -7.84 -0.52 -18.46
CA THR A 169 -7.21 0.67 -19.06
C THR A 169 -7.11 1.80 -18.04
N VAL A 170 -6.17 2.73 -18.24
CA VAL A 170 -6.06 3.93 -17.39
C VAL A 170 -7.40 4.67 -17.33
N GLY A 171 -8.05 4.90 -18.49
CA GLY A 171 -9.32 5.62 -18.50
C GLY A 171 -10.49 4.87 -17.83
N GLU A 172 -10.45 3.53 -17.79
CA GLU A 172 -11.42 2.76 -16.99
C GLU A 172 -11.14 2.91 -15.50
N PHE A 173 -9.87 2.87 -15.10
CA PHE A 173 -9.49 3.01 -13.70
C PHE A 173 -9.87 4.40 -13.16
N GLU A 174 -9.60 5.47 -13.90
CA GLU A 174 -10.00 6.83 -13.52
C GLU A 174 -11.52 6.94 -13.33
N LYS A 175 -12.32 6.43 -14.26
CA LYS A 175 -13.79 6.40 -14.11
C LYS A 175 -14.25 5.58 -12.90
N ILE A 176 -13.59 4.45 -12.62
CA ILE A 176 -13.89 3.64 -11.43
C ILE A 176 -13.65 4.45 -10.16
N LEU A 177 -12.54 5.19 -10.08
CA LEU A 177 -12.24 6.04 -8.93
C LEU A 177 -13.33 7.10 -8.72
N ASP A 178 -13.69 7.83 -9.77
CA ASP A 178 -14.72 8.87 -9.72
C ASP A 178 -16.06 8.29 -9.22
N ILE A 179 -16.52 7.18 -9.82
CA ILE A 179 -17.82 6.59 -9.46
C ILE A 179 -17.80 6.05 -8.02
N LEU A 180 -16.72 5.41 -7.59
CA LEU A 180 -16.61 4.89 -6.23
C LEU A 180 -16.58 6.02 -5.21
N TYR A 181 -15.89 7.12 -5.51
CA TYR A 181 -15.90 8.32 -4.66
C TYR A 181 -17.29 8.95 -4.55
N GLU A 182 -17.97 9.15 -5.68
CA GLU A 182 -19.36 9.67 -5.70
C GLU A 182 -20.34 8.78 -4.94
N LYS A 183 -20.15 7.47 -4.98
CA LYS A 183 -20.94 6.50 -4.21
C LYS A 183 -20.56 6.42 -2.72
N GLY A 184 -19.55 7.19 -2.29
CA GLY A 184 -19.15 7.28 -0.90
C GLY A 184 -18.26 6.13 -0.42
N TYR A 185 -17.59 5.41 -1.33
CA TYR A 185 -16.56 4.45 -0.92
C TYR A 185 -15.33 5.19 -0.37
N VAL A 186 -14.67 4.55 0.60
CA VAL A 186 -13.47 5.06 1.28
C VAL A 186 -12.45 3.94 1.37
N LEU A 187 -11.23 4.17 0.88
CA LEU A 187 -10.14 3.21 1.00
C LEU A 187 -9.77 2.97 2.46
N VAL A 188 -9.62 1.69 2.81
CA VAL A 188 -9.11 1.23 4.11
C VAL A 188 -7.99 0.22 3.88
N LYS A 189 -7.07 0.10 4.83
CA LYS A 189 -6.07 -0.97 4.85
C LYS A 189 -6.75 -2.29 5.21
N ILE A 190 -6.16 -3.41 4.78
CA ILE A 190 -6.64 -4.72 5.22
C ILE A 190 -6.50 -4.87 6.74
N HIS A 191 -5.48 -4.24 7.35
CA HIS A 191 -5.25 -4.20 8.78
C HIS A 191 -6.28 -3.35 9.55
N ASP A 192 -6.99 -2.43 8.88
CA ASP A 192 -8.09 -1.68 9.50
C ASP A 192 -9.36 -2.55 9.68
N ILE A 193 -9.48 -3.67 8.96
CA ILE A 193 -10.61 -4.61 9.10
C ILE A 193 -10.43 -5.49 10.33
N ALA A 194 -9.23 -6.05 10.51
CA ALA A 194 -8.86 -6.86 11.66
C ALA A 194 -7.35 -6.79 11.87
N ASP A 195 -6.89 -6.91 13.11
CA ASP A 195 -5.47 -6.89 13.44
C ASP A 195 -5.13 -7.85 14.58
N MET A 196 -3.85 -8.23 14.67
CA MET A 196 -3.31 -9.07 15.73
C MET A 196 -3.18 -8.29 17.03
N VAL A 197 -4.11 -8.50 17.94
CA VAL A 197 -4.19 -7.81 19.23
C VAL A 197 -3.78 -8.75 20.35
N LYS A 198 -2.98 -8.27 21.29
CA LYS A 198 -2.63 -9.01 22.49
C LYS A 198 -3.86 -9.18 23.39
N ASP A 199 -4.22 -10.41 23.70
CA ASP A 199 -5.26 -10.71 24.67
C ASP A 199 -4.68 -10.61 26.09
N GLU A 200 -5.15 -9.65 26.87
CA GLU A 200 -4.62 -9.35 28.20
C GLU A 200 -4.85 -10.50 29.21
N SER A 201 -5.83 -11.35 28.97
CA SER A 201 -6.16 -12.49 29.87
C SER A 201 -5.25 -13.69 29.64
N THR A 202 -4.84 -13.94 28.40
CA THR A 202 -4.02 -15.09 28.00
C THR A 202 -2.57 -14.70 27.69
N GLY A 203 -2.33 -13.43 27.34
CA GLY A 203 -1.05 -12.94 26.82
C GLY A 203 -0.75 -13.38 25.39
N GLU A 204 -1.66 -14.11 24.74
CA GLU A 204 -1.54 -14.52 23.33
C GLU A 204 -1.97 -13.39 22.39
N TYR A 205 -1.40 -13.37 21.16
CA TYR A 205 -1.90 -12.52 20.10
C TYR A 205 -3.00 -13.24 19.34
N VAL A 206 -4.13 -12.56 19.16
CA VAL A 206 -5.31 -13.06 18.44
C VAL A 206 -5.77 -12.05 17.41
N MET A 207 -6.29 -12.52 16.28
CA MET A 207 -6.89 -11.66 15.27
C MET A 207 -8.22 -11.14 15.77
N LYS A 208 -8.40 -9.82 15.83
CA LYS A 208 -9.64 -9.17 16.25
C LYS A 208 -10.07 -8.13 15.22
N ALA A 209 -11.38 -8.12 14.94
CA ALA A 209 -11.98 -7.06 14.15
C ALA A 209 -11.67 -5.68 14.75
N GLN A 210 -11.33 -4.72 13.91
CA GLN A 210 -11.04 -3.34 14.27
C GLN A 210 -12.25 -2.44 14.02
N ASP A 211 -12.25 -1.26 14.62
CA ASP A 211 -13.32 -0.30 14.51
C ASP A 211 -13.03 0.71 13.39
N ILE A 212 -13.53 0.45 12.18
CA ILE A 212 -13.54 1.42 11.10
C ILE A 212 -14.69 2.40 11.36
N MET A 213 -14.35 3.66 11.66
CA MET A 213 -15.30 4.71 11.99
C MET A 213 -15.42 5.70 10.83
N LEU A 214 -16.57 5.73 10.14
CA LEU A 214 -16.81 6.59 8.98
C LEU A 214 -18.12 7.38 9.16
N PRO A 215 -18.30 8.50 8.45
CA PRO A 215 -19.57 9.21 8.41
C PRO A 215 -20.72 8.31 7.91
N PRO A 216 -21.96 8.56 8.33
CA PRO A 216 -23.12 7.88 7.76
C PRO A 216 -23.15 7.97 6.23
N GLY A 217 -23.39 6.85 5.54
CA GLY A 217 -23.44 6.79 4.08
C GLY A 217 -22.09 6.50 3.40
N LYS A 218 -20.98 6.54 4.11
CA LYS A 218 -19.68 6.10 3.59
C LYS A 218 -19.52 4.59 3.80
N THR A 219 -18.80 3.93 2.87
CA THR A 219 -18.57 2.47 2.84
C THR A 219 -17.08 2.18 2.69
N PRO A 220 -16.46 1.39 3.58
CA PRO A 220 -15.05 1.03 3.44
C PRO A 220 -14.83 0.06 2.27
N ILE A 221 -13.69 0.17 1.58
CA ILE A 221 -13.26 -0.71 0.50
C ILE A 221 -11.74 -0.92 0.53
N VAL A 222 -11.28 -2.13 0.21
CA VAL A 222 -9.85 -2.45 0.03
C VAL A 222 -9.54 -2.56 -1.45
N PHE A 223 -8.41 -1.99 -1.87
CA PHE A 223 -7.84 -2.17 -3.21
C PHE A 223 -6.57 -2.99 -3.14
N SER A 224 -6.32 -3.79 -4.19
CA SER A 224 -5.02 -4.40 -4.43
C SER A 224 -4.65 -4.36 -5.91
N GLN A 225 -3.36 -4.35 -6.20
CA GLN A 225 -2.83 -4.51 -7.55
C GLN A 225 -1.92 -5.72 -7.58
N ASP A 226 -2.26 -6.68 -8.42
CA ASP A 226 -1.52 -7.92 -8.60
C ASP A 226 -0.41 -7.72 -9.65
N ASP A 227 0.67 -8.51 -9.53
CA ASP A 227 1.75 -8.59 -10.52
C ASP A 227 2.49 -7.26 -10.80
N VAL A 228 2.72 -6.43 -9.79
CA VAL A 228 3.47 -5.17 -9.95
C VAL A 228 4.97 -5.46 -10.13
N CYS A 229 5.26 -6.24 -11.15
CA CYS A 229 6.59 -6.70 -11.52
C CYS A 229 7.04 -6.16 -12.88
N TYR A 230 6.11 -5.66 -13.70
CA TYR A 230 6.36 -5.19 -15.06
C TYR A 230 7.22 -6.20 -15.82
N TYR A 231 6.62 -7.34 -16.13
CA TYR A 231 7.29 -8.49 -16.72
C TYR A 231 7.96 -8.18 -18.06
N GLU A 232 9.09 -8.83 -18.34
CA GLU A 232 9.82 -8.64 -19.60
C GLU A 232 8.96 -8.84 -20.84
N TYR A 233 8.00 -9.76 -20.79
CA TYR A 233 7.11 -10.03 -21.94
C TYR A 233 6.11 -8.89 -22.21
N MET A 234 5.93 -7.95 -21.25
CA MET A 234 5.05 -6.78 -21.41
C MET A 234 5.77 -5.55 -21.97
N VAL A 235 7.10 -5.61 -22.09
CA VAL A 235 7.90 -4.48 -22.60
C VAL A 235 7.47 -4.12 -24.01
N GLY A 236 7.10 -2.85 -24.22
CA GLY A 236 6.64 -2.35 -25.52
C GLY A 236 5.15 -2.54 -25.81
N ASP A 237 4.40 -3.23 -24.96
CA ASP A 237 2.98 -3.55 -25.17
C ASP A 237 2.03 -2.49 -24.57
N GLY A 238 2.50 -1.27 -24.32
CA GLY A 238 1.64 -0.16 -23.91
C GLY A 238 1.38 -0.08 -22.40
N PHE A 239 2.30 -0.60 -21.58
CA PHE A 239 2.29 -0.53 -20.13
C PHE A 239 3.46 0.31 -19.61
N ALA A 240 3.40 0.74 -18.36
CA ALA A 240 4.57 1.26 -17.66
C ALA A 240 5.70 0.23 -17.66
N SER A 241 6.96 0.70 -17.65
CA SER A 241 8.15 -0.16 -17.67
C SER A 241 8.64 -0.49 -16.27
N ARG A 242 8.50 0.46 -15.34
CA ARG A 242 8.96 0.31 -13.95
C ARG A 242 8.42 1.40 -13.03
N LEU A 243 8.53 1.16 -11.73
CA LEU A 243 8.37 2.20 -10.72
C LEU A 243 9.67 2.97 -10.55
N VAL A 244 9.55 4.28 -10.32
CA VAL A 244 10.65 5.19 -9.99
C VAL A 244 10.24 6.13 -8.86
N ILE A 245 11.22 6.78 -8.22
CA ILE A 245 10.96 7.86 -7.27
C ILE A 245 10.96 9.18 -8.06
N GLY A 246 9.84 9.90 -8.00
CA GLY A 246 9.65 11.20 -8.63
C GLY A 246 10.44 12.31 -7.94
N GLU A 247 10.41 13.49 -8.52
CA GLU A 247 11.09 14.69 -7.97
C GLU A 247 10.54 15.12 -6.60
N ASP A 248 9.29 14.79 -6.32
CA ASP A 248 8.60 15.01 -5.04
C ASP A 248 8.96 13.97 -3.96
N GLY A 249 9.77 12.96 -4.31
CA GLY A 249 10.17 11.86 -3.44
C GLY A 249 9.13 10.74 -3.33
N ARG A 250 7.98 10.82 -4.01
CA ARG A 250 6.96 9.77 -4.05
C ARG A 250 7.21 8.79 -5.19
N VAL A 251 6.64 7.60 -5.05
CA VAL A 251 6.72 6.59 -6.10
C VAL A 251 5.78 6.95 -7.24
N THR A 252 6.32 6.95 -8.45
CA THR A 252 5.61 7.13 -9.72
C THR A 252 6.06 6.05 -10.72
N THR A 253 5.67 6.18 -11.98
CA THR A 253 6.01 5.23 -13.04
C THR A 253 6.90 5.85 -14.11
N GLU A 254 7.71 5.00 -14.74
CA GLU A 254 8.46 5.32 -15.96
C GLU A 254 7.97 4.40 -17.09
N MET A 255 7.83 4.95 -18.28
CA MET A 255 7.44 4.23 -19.49
C MET A 255 8.50 4.42 -20.59
N ASP A 256 8.94 3.30 -21.18
CA ASP A 256 9.86 3.33 -22.31
C ASP A 256 9.07 3.64 -23.59
N MET A 257 9.60 4.60 -24.39
CA MET A 257 8.97 5.12 -25.60
C MET A 257 9.58 4.48 -26.85
N ASP A 258 8.86 4.54 -27.99
CA ASP A 258 9.29 3.93 -29.26
C ASP A 258 10.56 4.57 -29.85
N ASP A 259 10.85 5.80 -29.48
CA ASP A 259 12.05 6.51 -29.91
C ASP A 259 13.30 6.15 -29.09
N GLY A 260 13.15 5.22 -28.13
CA GLY A 260 14.23 4.77 -27.24
C GLY A 260 14.45 5.68 -26.03
N THR A 261 13.62 6.69 -25.82
CA THR A 261 13.61 7.49 -24.59
C THR A 261 12.71 6.85 -23.53
N SER A 262 12.80 7.33 -22.29
CA SER A 262 11.86 6.98 -21.20
C SER A 262 11.21 8.26 -20.69
N GLN A 263 9.95 8.16 -20.27
CA GLN A 263 9.21 9.27 -19.69
C GLN A 263 8.67 8.87 -18.31
N VAL A 264 8.74 9.78 -17.34
CA VAL A 264 8.13 9.65 -16.01
C VAL A 264 6.75 10.28 -16.06
N GLY A 265 5.75 9.57 -15.49
CA GLY A 265 4.38 10.05 -15.48
C GLY A 265 3.40 9.08 -14.79
N ASP A 266 2.11 9.40 -14.91
CA ASP A 266 1.01 8.66 -14.28
C ASP A 266 0.56 7.49 -15.17
N TYR A 267 1.40 6.47 -15.31
CA TYR A 267 1.20 5.36 -16.24
C TYR A 267 0.69 4.08 -15.57
N ASP A 268 0.40 4.08 -14.26
CA ASP A 268 -0.19 2.93 -13.57
C ASP A 268 -0.94 3.38 -12.31
N LEU A 269 -1.57 2.42 -11.62
CA LEU A 269 -2.44 2.63 -10.46
C LEU A 269 -1.80 3.50 -9.37
N ILE A 270 -0.52 3.30 -9.04
CA ILE A 270 0.14 3.98 -7.93
C ILE A 270 0.11 5.50 -8.06
N PRO A 271 0.66 6.13 -9.11
CA PRO A 271 0.64 7.59 -9.23
C PRO A 271 -0.78 8.14 -9.43
N ILE A 272 -1.64 7.45 -10.20
CA ILE A 272 -3.01 7.91 -10.44
C ILE A 272 -3.80 7.91 -9.13
N LEU A 273 -3.73 6.86 -8.31
CA LEU A 273 -4.41 6.78 -7.03
C LEU A 273 -3.84 7.81 -6.03
N ASN A 274 -2.52 8.02 -6.03
CA ASN A 274 -1.90 9.04 -5.19
C ASN A 274 -2.45 10.44 -5.51
N LYS A 275 -2.49 10.81 -6.79
CA LYS A 275 -3.05 12.06 -7.26
C LYS A 275 -4.53 12.21 -6.88
N PHE A 276 -5.31 11.16 -7.10
CA PHE A 276 -6.74 11.15 -6.74
C PHE A 276 -6.96 11.38 -5.24
N ILE A 277 -6.16 10.74 -4.37
CA ILE A 277 -6.25 10.95 -2.91
C ILE A 277 -5.75 12.35 -2.49
N ASP A 278 -4.78 12.92 -3.19
CA ASP A 278 -4.35 14.30 -2.92
C ASP A 278 -5.47 15.32 -3.22
N GLU A 279 -6.25 15.06 -4.28
CA GLU A 279 -7.41 15.85 -4.67
C GLU A 279 -8.65 15.56 -3.78
N HIS A 280 -8.77 14.32 -3.29
CA HIS A 280 -9.88 13.80 -2.47
C HIS A 280 -9.36 13.10 -1.21
N PRO A 281 -8.85 13.84 -0.20
CA PRO A 281 -8.28 13.23 1.01
C PRO A 281 -9.29 12.35 1.78
N ASP A 282 -10.59 12.66 1.68
CA ASP A 282 -11.68 11.88 2.29
C ASP A 282 -11.99 10.55 1.55
N PHE A 283 -11.28 10.25 0.46
CA PHE A 283 -11.31 8.92 -0.16
C PHE A 283 -10.39 7.93 0.56
N SER A 284 -9.53 8.36 1.48
CA SER A 284 -8.53 7.55 2.14
C SER A 284 -8.66 7.59 3.67
N TYR A 285 -9.02 6.48 4.29
CA TYR A 285 -9.10 6.34 5.74
C TYR A 285 -7.71 6.31 6.35
N LYS A 286 -7.37 7.33 7.13
CA LYS A 286 -6.09 7.45 7.86
C LYS A 286 -4.85 7.25 6.97
N GLY A 287 -4.92 7.71 5.72
CA GLY A 287 -3.83 7.59 4.74
C GLY A 287 -3.71 6.19 4.13
N ALA A 288 -4.76 5.37 4.16
CA ALA A 288 -4.78 4.08 3.49
C ALA A 288 -4.55 4.21 1.99
N LYS A 289 -3.78 3.28 1.44
CA LYS A 289 -3.54 3.10 0.00
C LYS A 289 -3.97 1.68 -0.40
N ALA A 290 -3.56 1.22 -1.58
CA ALA A 290 -3.81 -0.15 -2.00
C ALA A 290 -2.70 -1.12 -1.52
N ILE A 291 -2.96 -2.42 -1.66
CA ILE A 291 -1.99 -3.49 -1.48
C ILE A 291 -1.30 -3.74 -2.82
N ILE A 292 0.03 -3.80 -2.82
CA ILE A 292 0.86 -4.12 -3.98
C ILE A 292 1.37 -5.55 -3.83
N ALA A 293 0.91 -6.45 -4.71
CA ALA A 293 1.25 -7.87 -4.67
C ALA A 293 2.36 -8.21 -5.67
N LEU A 294 3.39 -8.89 -5.18
CA LEU A 294 4.65 -9.10 -5.88
C LEU A 294 4.96 -10.59 -6.05
N THR A 295 5.26 -10.98 -7.29
CA THR A 295 5.93 -12.25 -7.60
C THR A 295 7.45 -12.05 -7.56
N GLY A 296 8.24 -13.14 -7.70
CA GLY A 296 9.69 -13.07 -7.58
C GLY A 296 10.46 -13.46 -8.84
N TYR A 297 9.89 -14.31 -9.69
CA TYR A 297 10.62 -15.00 -10.76
C TYR A 297 11.20 -14.09 -11.87
N ASN A 298 10.63 -12.90 -12.05
CA ASN A 298 11.06 -11.92 -13.06
C ASN A 298 11.60 -10.63 -12.42
N GLY A 299 11.74 -10.62 -11.08
CA GLY A 299 12.06 -9.43 -10.29
C GLY A 299 10.80 -8.65 -9.88
N ILE A 300 10.98 -7.46 -9.29
CA ILE A 300 9.91 -6.63 -8.74
C ILE A 300 10.00 -5.19 -9.22
N PHE A 301 8.85 -4.52 -9.35
CA PHE A 301 8.74 -3.10 -9.71
C PHE A 301 9.38 -2.72 -11.07
N GLY A 302 9.60 -3.69 -11.97
CA GLY A 302 10.29 -3.50 -13.24
C GLY A 302 11.81 -3.67 -13.19
N TYR A 303 12.37 -3.95 -12.00
CA TYR A 303 13.79 -4.24 -11.80
C TYR A 303 14.04 -5.75 -11.77
N ARG A 304 15.10 -6.19 -12.45
CA ARG A 304 15.41 -7.62 -12.62
C ARG A 304 16.20 -8.17 -11.43
N THR A 305 15.49 -8.29 -10.29
CA THR A 305 16.09 -8.66 -8.98
C THR A 305 16.17 -10.15 -8.72
N ALA A 306 15.58 -11.01 -9.58
CA ALA A 306 15.65 -12.46 -9.42
C ALA A 306 17.07 -12.99 -9.68
N PRO A 307 17.51 -14.07 -9.00
CA PRO A 307 18.84 -14.63 -9.17
C PRO A 307 19.19 -15.08 -10.59
N SER A 308 18.18 -15.35 -11.44
CA SER A 308 18.36 -15.63 -12.87
C SER A 308 19.00 -14.48 -13.64
N TYR A 309 18.97 -13.26 -13.10
CA TYR A 309 19.55 -12.05 -13.68
C TYR A 309 20.90 -11.66 -13.05
N SER A 310 21.49 -12.51 -12.21
CA SER A 310 22.74 -12.21 -11.46
C SER A 310 23.92 -11.83 -12.33
N GLU A 311 23.92 -12.25 -13.58
CA GLU A 311 24.95 -11.88 -14.57
C GLU A 311 24.73 -10.50 -15.23
N ASN A 312 23.58 -9.86 -15.00
CA ASN A 312 23.32 -8.53 -15.54
C ASN A 312 24.20 -7.50 -14.82
N PRO A 313 24.84 -6.57 -15.57
CA PRO A 313 25.66 -5.52 -14.95
C PRO A 313 24.92 -4.64 -13.95
N THR A 314 23.60 -4.50 -14.08
CA THR A 314 22.73 -3.67 -13.23
C THR A 314 22.13 -4.42 -12.04
N TYR A 315 22.37 -5.74 -11.89
CA TYR A 315 21.67 -6.59 -10.93
C TYR A 315 21.67 -6.07 -9.48
N GLU A 316 22.83 -5.67 -8.95
CA GLU A 316 22.91 -5.14 -7.59
C GLU A 316 22.29 -3.74 -7.46
N GLU A 317 22.38 -2.91 -8.51
CA GLU A 317 21.70 -1.61 -8.55
C GLU A 317 20.18 -1.76 -8.65
N ASP A 318 19.69 -2.74 -9.42
CA ASP A 318 18.27 -3.07 -9.52
C ASP A 318 17.69 -3.47 -8.17
N LYS A 319 18.42 -4.29 -7.39
CA LYS A 319 18.02 -4.67 -6.02
C LYS A 319 17.96 -3.47 -5.08
N LYS A 320 18.94 -2.58 -5.19
CA LYS A 320 18.98 -1.36 -4.38
C LYS A 320 17.80 -0.45 -4.70
N LYS A 321 17.52 -0.19 -5.99
CA LYS A 321 16.37 0.61 -6.42
C LYS A 321 15.05 0.00 -6.00
N ALA A 322 14.88 -1.30 -6.17
CA ALA A 322 13.68 -2.00 -5.71
C ALA A 322 13.46 -1.85 -4.18
N THR A 323 14.53 -1.89 -3.39
CA THR A 323 14.46 -1.67 -1.93
C THR A 323 14.09 -0.22 -1.59
N GLU A 324 14.65 0.76 -2.30
CA GLU A 324 14.32 2.18 -2.11
C GLU A 324 12.83 2.45 -2.43
N ILE A 325 12.32 1.89 -3.52
CA ILE A 325 10.90 1.99 -3.90
C ILE A 325 10.00 1.33 -2.85
N ALA A 326 10.34 0.12 -2.38
CA ALA A 326 9.56 -0.56 -1.35
C ALA A 326 9.48 0.27 -0.06
N ASN A 327 10.58 0.91 0.35
CA ASN A 327 10.60 1.79 1.51
C ASN A 327 9.75 3.04 1.30
N ALA A 328 9.80 3.66 0.11
CA ALA A 328 9.01 4.83 -0.23
C ALA A 328 7.50 4.50 -0.27
N LEU A 329 7.11 3.37 -0.86
CA LEU A 329 5.73 2.88 -0.85
C LEU A 329 5.19 2.70 0.58
N ARG A 330 5.96 2.03 1.45
CA ARG A 330 5.57 1.83 2.86
C ARG A 330 5.43 3.15 3.62
N ALA A 331 6.34 4.09 3.39
CA ALA A 331 6.30 5.41 4.01
C ALA A 331 5.08 6.24 3.57
N ASP A 332 4.60 6.03 2.34
CA ASP A 332 3.41 6.68 1.76
C ASP A 332 2.10 5.92 2.08
N GLY A 333 2.13 4.87 2.90
CA GLY A 333 0.94 4.16 3.40
C GLY A 333 0.50 2.95 2.57
N TRP A 334 1.24 2.56 1.53
CA TRP A 334 0.99 1.35 0.74
C TRP A 334 1.32 0.09 1.53
N GLU A 335 0.54 -0.97 1.33
CA GLU A 335 0.80 -2.30 1.86
C GLU A 335 1.45 -3.16 0.78
N LEU A 336 2.44 -3.98 1.17
CA LEU A 336 3.12 -4.88 0.24
C LEU A 336 2.74 -6.32 0.58
N ALA A 337 2.53 -7.16 -0.44
CA ALA A 337 2.05 -8.53 -0.27
C ALA A 337 2.86 -9.53 -1.11
N SER A 338 2.87 -10.77 -0.65
CA SER A 338 3.30 -11.91 -1.46
C SER A 338 2.24 -12.27 -2.50
N HIS A 339 2.67 -12.47 -3.75
CA HIS A 339 1.86 -13.09 -4.81
C HIS A 339 2.48 -14.41 -5.29
N SER A 340 3.04 -15.20 -4.38
CA SER A 340 3.94 -16.34 -4.58
C SER A 340 5.22 -15.96 -5.36
N TRP A 341 6.27 -16.79 -5.31
CA TRP A 341 7.48 -16.50 -6.08
C TRP A 341 7.26 -16.69 -7.58
N GLY A 342 6.66 -17.81 -7.96
CA GLY A 342 6.52 -18.25 -9.35
C GLY A 342 5.13 -18.08 -9.93
N HIS A 343 4.24 -17.26 -9.33
CA HIS A 343 2.85 -17.11 -9.73
C HIS A 343 2.14 -18.47 -9.86
N ARG A 344 2.19 -19.28 -8.76
CA ARG A 344 1.74 -20.67 -8.75
C ARG A 344 0.34 -20.85 -8.18
N HIS A 345 -0.35 -21.91 -8.62
CA HIS A 345 -1.59 -22.37 -8.00
C HIS A 345 -1.31 -23.00 -6.63
N LEU A 346 -0.98 -22.19 -5.62
CA LEU A 346 -0.50 -22.65 -4.32
C LEU A 346 -1.40 -23.72 -3.66
N GLY A 347 -2.71 -23.64 -3.87
CA GLY A 347 -3.65 -24.64 -3.37
C GLY A 347 -3.58 -26.00 -4.10
N LYS A 348 -3.03 -26.04 -5.30
CA LYS A 348 -2.97 -27.25 -6.17
C LYS A 348 -1.57 -27.86 -6.26
N GLU A 349 -0.52 -27.15 -5.86
CA GLU A 349 0.87 -27.62 -5.92
C GLU A 349 1.12 -28.81 -4.98
N SER A 350 2.18 -29.58 -5.24
CA SER A 350 2.69 -30.52 -4.22
C SER A 350 3.22 -29.77 -3.00
N ASP A 351 3.26 -30.41 -1.84
CA ASP A 351 3.76 -29.76 -0.62
C ASP A 351 5.22 -29.31 -0.73
N GLU A 352 6.04 -30.04 -1.52
CA GLU A 352 7.42 -29.67 -1.79
C GLU A 352 7.52 -28.44 -2.69
N ALA A 353 6.75 -28.40 -3.80
CA ALA A 353 6.70 -27.25 -4.71
C ALA A 353 6.15 -26.01 -4.01
N PHE A 354 5.08 -26.16 -3.22
CA PHE A 354 4.51 -25.11 -2.39
C PHE A 354 5.56 -24.49 -1.44
N LYS A 355 6.25 -25.32 -0.66
CA LYS A 355 7.28 -24.83 0.28
C LYS A 355 8.46 -24.18 -0.45
N THR A 356 8.87 -24.76 -1.56
CA THR A 356 9.96 -24.21 -2.38
C THR A 356 9.62 -22.81 -2.92
N ASP A 357 8.40 -22.63 -3.38
CA ASP A 357 7.91 -21.33 -3.87
C ASP A 357 7.87 -20.29 -2.74
N CYS A 358 7.28 -20.64 -1.59
CA CYS A 358 7.24 -19.77 -0.41
C CYS A 358 8.62 -19.40 0.11
N ASP A 359 9.55 -20.39 0.22
CA ASP A 359 10.91 -20.14 0.67
C ASP A 359 11.69 -19.23 -0.28
N LYS A 360 11.50 -19.39 -1.60
CA LYS A 360 12.09 -18.49 -2.59
C LYS A 360 11.58 -17.08 -2.42
N TRP A 361 10.26 -16.92 -2.30
CA TRP A 361 9.68 -15.59 -2.11
C TRP A 361 10.25 -14.90 -0.87
N GLN A 362 10.34 -15.61 0.26
CA GLN A 362 10.93 -15.10 1.50
C GLN A 362 12.40 -14.69 1.34
N ASN A 363 13.17 -15.48 0.58
CA ASN A 363 14.60 -15.23 0.45
C ASN A 363 14.96 -14.19 -0.64
N GLU A 364 14.15 -14.08 -1.68
CA GLU A 364 14.47 -13.27 -2.87
C GLU A 364 13.64 -11.97 -2.96
N VAL A 365 12.42 -11.96 -2.43
CA VAL A 365 11.54 -10.78 -2.48
C VAL A 365 11.46 -10.10 -1.11
N GLU A 366 11.06 -10.82 -0.05
CA GLU A 366 10.90 -10.22 1.28
C GLU A 366 12.18 -9.57 1.79
N THR A 367 13.34 -10.12 1.44
CA THR A 367 14.64 -9.52 1.81
C THR A 367 14.86 -8.12 1.23
N LEU A 368 14.21 -7.79 0.12
CA LEU A 368 14.28 -6.49 -0.54
C LEU A 368 13.20 -5.54 -0.03
N ILE A 369 11.98 -6.03 0.17
CA ILE A 369 10.83 -5.19 0.51
C ILE A 369 10.56 -5.08 2.02
N GLY A 370 11.23 -5.87 2.84
CA GLY A 370 10.92 -6.02 4.28
C GLY A 370 9.78 -7.01 4.55
N GLU A 371 9.55 -7.31 5.84
CA GLU A 371 8.54 -8.28 6.28
C GLU A 371 7.13 -7.86 5.84
N THR A 372 6.34 -8.83 5.38
CA THR A 372 4.89 -8.68 5.17
C THR A 372 4.15 -9.89 5.75
N ASP A 373 2.91 -9.68 6.12
CA ASP A 373 1.99 -10.70 6.64
C ASP A 373 0.81 -10.95 5.70
N ILE A 374 0.81 -10.34 4.50
CA ILE A 374 -0.26 -10.46 3.50
C ILE A 374 0.19 -11.42 2.39
N LEU A 375 -0.63 -12.44 2.13
CA LEU A 375 -0.50 -13.35 0.99
C LEU A 375 -1.73 -13.24 0.09
N ILE A 376 -1.52 -12.90 -1.16
CA ILE A 376 -2.53 -12.90 -2.22
C ILE A 376 -2.31 -14.13 -3.09
N PHE A 377 -3.29 -15.03 -3.13
CA PHE A 377 -3.19 -16.27 -3.90
C PHE A 377 -3.32 -16.02 -5.39
N PRO A 378 -2.30 -16.36 -6.22
CA PRO A 378 -2.44 -16.35 -7.66
C PRO A 378 -3.62 -17.21 -8.12
N PHE A 379 -4.35 -16.73 -9.12
CA PHE A 379 -5.56 -17.38 -9.63
C PHE A 379 -6.65 -17.63 -8.56
N GLY A 380 -6.52 -17.04 -7.37
CA GLY A 380 -7.42 -17.30 -6.26
C GLY A 380 -7.36 -18.72 -5.68
N THR A 381 -6.32 -19.50 -6.02
CA THR A 381 -6.21 -20.90 -5.54
C THR A 381 -5.76 -21.00 -4.10
N ASP A 382 -6.73 -20.89 -3.22
CA ASP A 382 -6.61 -20.97 -1.76
C ASP A 382 -6.22 -22.37 -1.25
N ILE A 383 -5.59 -22.43 -0.08
CA ILE A 383 -5.11 -23.66 0.55
C ILE A 383 -6.14 -24.39 1.41
N GLY A 384 -7.32 -23.81 1.65
CA GLY A 384 -8.39 -24.37 2.48
C GLY A 384 -9.79 -24.23 1.87
N SER A 385 -9.87 -23.75 0.61
CA SER A 385 -11.15 -23.44 -0.03
C SER A 385 -11.94 -22.46 0.85
N TRP A 386 -13.24 -22.66 1.06
CA TRP A 386 -14.08 -21.81 1.92
C TRP A 386 -14.04 -22.21 3.41
N HIS A 387 -13.43 -23.36 3.76
CA HIS A 387 -13.34 -23.84 5.15
C HIS A 387 -12.37 -22.99 5.99
N PRO A 388 -12.67 -22.80 7.29
CA PRO A 388 -11.73 -22.13 8.19
C PRO A 388 -10.37 -22.84 8.24
N TYR A 389 -9.30 -22.05 8.34
CA TYR A 389 -7.98 -22.60 8.57
C TYR A 389 -7.83 -23.11 10.00
N THR A 390 -7.23 -24.28 10.14
CA THR A 390 -6.92 -24.91 11.41
C THR A 390 -5.46 -25.39 11.42
N ASP A 391 -4.95 -25.73 12.61
CA ASP A 391 -3.59 -26.28 12.73
C ASP A 391 -3.45 -27.69 12.10
N GLU A 392 -4.56 -28.30 11.65
CA GLU A 392 -4.54 -29.52 10.84
C GLU A 392 -4.14 -29.25 9.37
N ASN A 393 -4.34 -28.03 8.88
CA ASN A 393 -3.89 -27.64 7.56
C ASN A 393 -2.39 -27.33 7.59
N ALA A 394 -1.56 -28.29 7.16
CA ALA A 394 -0.10 -28.15 7.17
C ALA A 394 0.44 -26.99 6.36
N ARG A 395 -0.24 -26.57 5.27
CA ARG A 395 0.13 -25.39 4.46
C ARG A 395 -0.16 -24.10 5.21
N TYR A 396 -1.31 -24.03 5.90
CA TYR A 396 -1.61 -22.88 6.75
C TYR A 396 -0.59 -22.74 7.89
N VAL A 397 -0.27 -23.84 8.59
CA VAL A 397 0.75 -23.82 9.64
C VAL A 397 2.09 -23.33 9.11
N TYR A 398 2.48 -23.80 7.91
CA TYR A 398 3.71 -23.38 7.27
C TYR A 398 3.72 -21.87 6.96
N LEU A 399 2.65 -21.35 6.34
CA LEU A 399 2.52 -19.91 6.05
C LEU A 399 2.48 -19.06 7.33
N LYS A 400 1.76 -19.52 8.34
CA LYS A 400 1.71 -18.89 9.66
C LYS A 400 3.09 -18.80 10.30
N ASP A 401 3.91 -19.85 10.19
CA ASP A 401 5.28 -19.86 10.68
C ASP A 401 6.22 -18.93 9.89
N GLN A 402 5.91 -18.66 8.63
CA GLN A 402 6.59 -17.65 7.80
C GLN A 402 6.17 -16.20 8.13
N GLY A 403 5.09 -16.00 8.88
CA GLY A 403 4.64 -14.69 9.31
C GLY A 403 3.32 -14.23 8.71
N PHE A 404 2.78 -14.96 7.71
CA PHE A 404 1.53 -14.57 7.06
C PHE A 404 0.31 -14.68 7.98
N ARG A 405 -0.57 -13.69 7.89
CA ARG A 405 -1.80 -13.57 8.69
C ARG A 405 -3.02 -13.21 7.85
N TYR A 406 -2.82 -12.51 6.73
CA TYR A 406 -3.88 -12.08 5.83
C TYR A 406 -3.79 -12.86 4.54
N PHE A 407 -4.90 -13.50 4.15
CA PHE A 407 -4.95 -14.39 3.00
C PHE A 407 -6.07 -13.97 2.06
N CYS A 408 -5.72 -13.51 0.85
CA CYS A 408 -6.67 -13.01 -0.11
C CYS A 408 -6.82 -13.98 -1.29
N THR A 409 -8.07 -14.35 -1.57
CA THR A 409 -8.43 -15.22 -2.69
C THR A 409 -9.23 -14.44 -3.73
N VAL A 410 -9.67 -15.07 -4.81
CA VAL A 410 -10.61 -14.50 -5.78
C VAL A 410 -11.97 -15.13 -5.56
N ASP A 411 -12.97 -14.29 -5.29
CA ASP A 411 -14.37 -14.70 -5.17
C ASP A 411 -15.29 -13.55 -5.62
N SER A 412 -15.93 -13.72 -6.77
CA SER A 412 -16.95 -12.80 -7.29
C SER A 412 -18.38 -13.30 -7.08
N SER A 413 -18.59 -14.32 -6.26
CA SER A 413 -19.93 -14.88 -5.98
C SER A 413 -20.79 -13.95 -5.10
N ALA A 414 -20.15 -13.15 -4.25
CA ALA A 414 -20.77 -12.18 -3.36
C ALA A 414 -20.05 -10.81 -3.43
N PRO A 415 -20.73 -9.71 -3.06
CA PRO A 415 -20.11 -8.38 -3.00
C PRO A 415 -18.90 -8.30 -2.07
N TYR A 416 -18.89 -9.09 -1.01
CA TYR A 416 -17.82 -9.17 -0.02
C TYR A 416 -17.82 -10.54 0.65
N TRP A 417 -16.66 -11.00 1.07
CA TRP A 417 -16.47 -12.18 1.91
C TRP A 417 -15.27 -11.97 2.81
N VAL A 418 -15.49 -12.03 4.12
CA VAL A 418 -14.45 -11.87 5.15
C VAL A 418 -14.57 -13.00 6.15
N GLN A 419 -13.46 -13.62 6.54
CA GLN A 419 -13.38 -14.61 7.59
C GLN A 419 -12.26 -14.26 8.56
N ILE A 420 -12.62 -13.92 9.80
CA ILE A 420 -11.70 -13.64 10.89
C ILE A 420 -11.57 -14.89 11.74
N GLY A 421 -10.40 -15.53 11.74
CA GLY A 421 -10.05 -16.67 12.55
C GLY A 421 -9.36 -16.27 13.86
N LYS A 422 -8.78 -17.25 14.58
CA LYS A 422 -8.07 -16.98 15.84
C LYS A 422 -6.81 -16.14 15.61
N ASP A 423 -6.06 -16.42 14.56
CA ASP A 423 -4.73 -15.85 14.28
C ASP A 423 -4.51 -15.55 12.80
N TYR A 424 -5.59 -15.38 12.04
CA TYR A 424 -5.62 -15.02 10.63
C TYR A 424 -6.89 -14.27 10.25
N MET A 425 -6.81 -13.55 9.14
CA MET A 425 -7.96 -13.05 8.40
C MET A 425 -7.87 -13.52 6.95
N ARG A 426 -9.04 -13.85 6.35
CA ARG A 426 -9.16 -14.16 4.92
C ARG A 426 -10.18 -13.24 4.27
N GLN A 427 -9.92 -12.87 3.01
CA GLN A 427 -10.82 -12.01 2.25
C GLN A 427 -10.94 -12.46 0.80
N GLY A 428 -12.18 -12.54 0.29
CA GLY A 428 -12.48 -12.75 -1.12
C GLY A 428 -12.39 -11.43 -1.89
N ARG A 429 -11.75 -11.46 -3.07
CA ARG A 429 -11.54 -10.28 -3.93
C ARG A 429 -12.31 -10.42 -5.23
N ARG A 430 -12.83 -9.31 -5.74
CA ARG A 430 -13.47 -9.22 -7.05
C ARG A 430 -12.54 -8.54 -8.06
N ASN A 431 -12.38 -9.14 -9.23
CA ASN A 431 -11.60 -8.57 -10.32
C ASN A 431 -12.33 -7.39 -10.98
N LEU A 432 -11.62 -6.29 -11.16
CA LEU A 432 -12.06 -5.15 -11.98
C LEU A 432 -11.22 -5.14 -13.25
N ASP A 433 -11.65 -5.88 -14.25
CA ASP A 433 -10.93 -6.11 -15.51
C ASP A 433 -11.88 -6.19 -16.71
N GLY A 434 -11.31 -6.24 -17.91
CA GLY A 434 -12.08 -6.28 -19.13
C GLY A 434 -13.05 -7.46 -19.21
N TYR A 435 -12.63 -8.66 -18.71
CA TYR A 435 -13.49 -9.82 -18.70
C TYR A 435 -14.71 -9.63 -17.80
N ARG A 436 -14.48 -9.21 -16.54
CA ARG A 436 -15.58 -9.05 -15.59
C ARG A 436 -16.57 -7.99 -16.04
N MET A 437 -16.07 -6.83 -16.50
CA MET A 437 -16.93 -5.76 -17.00
C MET A 437 -17.74 -6.21 -18.21
N LEU A 438 -17.12 -6.91 -19.19
CA LEU A 438 -17.85 -7.42 -20.35
C LEU A 438 -18.92 -8.44 -19.97
N ARG A 439 -18.63 -9.34 -19.02
CA ARG A 439 -19.62 -10.32 -18.52
C ARG A 439 -20.80 -9.63 -17.85
N ASP A 440 -20.54 -8.59 -17.06
CA ASP A 440 -21.61 -7.83 -16.41
C ASP A 440 -22.50 -7.09 -17.42
N ILE A 441 -21.92 -6.61 -18.54
CA ILE A 441 -22.66 -6.01 -19.65
C ILE A 441 -23.52 -7.07 -20.38
N GLN A 442 -22.95 -8.26 -20.64
CA GLN A 442 -23.64 -9.33 -21.36
C GLN A 442 -24.70 -10.04 -20.51
N GLU A 443 -24.53 -10.09 -19.22
CA GLU A 443 -25.39 -10.79 -18.26
C GLU A 443 -25.84 -9.84 -17.13
N PRO A 444 -26.63 -8.78 -17.44
CA PRO A 444 -26.94 -7.74 -16.46
C PRO A 444 -27.71 -8.25 -15.24
N ASP A 445 -28.53 -9.30 -15.39
CA ASP A 445 -29.25 -9.93 -14.27
C ASP A 445 -28.30 -10.64 -13.30
N ASN A 446 -27.11 -11.03 -13.75
CA ASN A 446 -26.08 -11.72 -12.97
C ASN A 446 -24.83 -10.85 -12.75
N ALA A 447 -24.93 -9.55 -13.01
CA ALA A 447 -23.81 -8.60 -12.86
C ALA A 447 -23.24 -8.62 -11.45
N LYS A 448 -21.91 -8.72 -11.36
CA LYS A 448 -21.17 -8.87 -10.10
C LYS A 448 -20.61 -7.55 -9.55
N LEU A 449 -20.61 -6.50 -10.39
CA LEU A 449 -20.06 -5.19 -10.04
C LEU A 449 -21.11 -4.11 -9.83
N LYS A 450 -22.40 -4.44 -9.94
CA LYS A 450 -23.51 -3.48 -9.90
C LYS A 450 -23.63 -2.65 -8.63
N ASP A 451 -23.08 -3.14 -7.52
CA ASP A 451 -22.97 -2.39 -6.26
C ASP A 451 -21.87 -1.31 -6.36
N LEU A 452 -20.82 -1.56 -7.15
CA LEU A 452 -19.70 -0.65 -7.36
C LEU A 452 -20.02 0.37 -8.47
N PHE A 453 -20.37 -0.10 -9.66
CA PHE A 453 -20.67 0.74 -10.83
C PHE A 453 -21.48 -0.01 -11.89
N ASP A 454 -22.01 0.72 -12.86
CA ASP A 454 -22.53 0.13 -14.11
C ASP A 454 -21.36 -0.10 -15.08
N ALA A 455 -21.13 -1.36 -15.46
CA ALA A 455 -20.05 -1.71 -16.37
C ALA A 455 -20.17 -1.01 -17.75
N ASN A 456 -21.38 -0.63 -18.21
CA ASN A 456 -21.57 0.10 -19.45
C ASN A 456 -20.98 1.53 -19.41
N GLU A 457 -20.89 2.15 -18.23
CA GLU A 457 -20.32 3.49 -18.05
C GLU A 457 -18.79 3.46 -18.04
N VAL A 458 -18.21 2.38 -17.53
CA VAL A 458 -16.76 2.23 -17.30
C VAL A 458 -16.07 1.62 -18.51
N TYR A 459 -16.60 0.51 -19.05
CA TYR A 459 -15.97 -0.32 -20.08
C TYR A 459 -15.54 0.50 -21.29
N ASP A 460 -14.29 0.36 -21.69
CA ASP A 460 -13.71 1.07 -22.82
C ASP A 460 -14.22 0.48 -24.14
N LYS A 461 -14.88 1.33 -24.95
CA LYS A 461 -15.51 0.93 -26.22
C LYS A 461 -14.49 0.57 -27.31
N ASP A 462 -13.24 0.97 -27.14
CA ASP A 462 -12.14 0.65 -28.05
C ASP A 462 -11.53 -0.73 -27.79
N ARG A 463 -12.00 -1.45 -26.77
CA ARG A 463 -11.54 -2.82 -26.49
C ARG A 463 -11.93 -3.76 -27.63
N PRO A 464 -11.04 -4.71 -28.02
CA PRO A 464 -11.38 -5.78 -28.95
C PRO A 464 -12.60 -6.57 -28.48
N SER A 465 -13.48 -6.93 -29.42
CA SER A 465 -14.67 -7.73 -29.13
C SER A 465 -14.34 -9.18 -28.72
N GLU A 466 -13.17 -9.69 -29.13
CA GLU A 466 -12.72 -11.03 -28.80
C GLU A 466 -12.01 -11.07 -27.45
N MET A 467 -12.59 -11.82 -26.50
CA MET A 467 -11.94 -12.22 -25.26
C MET A 467 -11.35 -13.62 -25.41
N GLY A 468 -10.20 -13.86 -24.81
CA GLY A 468 -9.63 -15.21 -24.70
C GLY A 468 -10.53 -16.14 -23.88
N GLU A 469 -10.38 -17.46 -24.06
CA GLU A 469 -10.96 -18.42 -23.12
C GLU A 469 -10.27 -18.26 -21.76
N ILE A 470 -11.06 -18.25 -20.68
CA ILE A 470 -10.48 -18.26 -19.33
C ILE A 470 -9.87 -19.64 -19.09
N THR A 471 -8.56 -19.69 -19.03
CA THR A 471 -7.88 -20.85 -18.45
C THR A 471 -7.88 -20.68 -16.92
N SER A 472 -8.92 -21.24 -16.28
CA SER A 472 -9.05 -21.32 -14.82
C SER A 472 -8.01 -22.26 -14.19
#